data_09d80d21c52a1616164151c0f71fe1ed
#
_entry.id   09d80d21c52a1616164151c0f71fe1ed
#
_cell.length_a   1.000
_cell.length_b   1.000
_cell.length_c   1.000
_cell.angle_alpha   90.00
_cell.angle_beta   90.00
_cell.angle_gamma   90.00
#
_symmetry.space_group_name_H-M   'P 1'
#
loop_
_entity.id
_entity.type
_entity.pdbx_description
1 polymer ?
#
loop_
_entity_poly.entity_id
_entity_poly.type
_entity_poly.pdbx_seq_one_letter_code
_entity_poly.pdbx_strand_id
1 'polypeptide(L)'
;MRAVQRAFDLLALLGQSREAATLSELARAAALPVSTVARLLATLEQSGFVRRVAAGGYAAGGRLLQIGLAAVQGLSIYELSEAHLRRLSERSGETANLAVRADVGHAIYLRQTVSPHSIHHASWLGRLLPLDRTAVGQALAGRVDSKGFIARRDTLERGVTAIAAPVHGPGGDIVAALSITGPSYRISDADIDRFGALVVEEAALASAALGAPGPGDDR
;
A
#
# COMPACT_ATOMS: atom_id res chain seq x y z
N MET A 1 -9.37 26.94 -7.41
CA MET A 1 -8.53 25.73 -7.52
C MET A 1 -7.46 25.63 -6.40
N ARG A 2 -6.66 26.66 -6.10
CA ARG A 2 -5.60 26.58 -5.07
C ARG A 2 -6.07 26.23 -3.65
N ALA A 3 -7.27 26.67 -3.21
CA ALA A 3 -7.77 26.37 -1.86
C ALA A 3 -8.13 24.90 -1.68
N VAL A 4 -8.74 24.27 -2.67
CA VAL A 4 -9.11 22.86 -2.67
C VAL A 4 -7.86 21.98 -2.61
N GLN A 5 -6.86 22.27 -3.44
CA GLN A 5 -5.58 21.55 -3.42
C GLN A 5 -4.92 21.63 -2.05
N ARG A 6 -4.82 22.82 -1.46
CA ARG A 6 -4.25 23.02 -0.13
C ARG A 6 -5.00 22.26 0.98
N ALA A 7 -6.34 22.15 0.85
CA ALA A 7 -7.12 21.35 1.79
C ALA A 7 -6.79 19.86 1.68
N PHE A 8 -6.65 19.31 0.47
CA PHE A 8 -6.21 17.94 0.26
C PHE A 8 -4.78 17.69 0.73
N ASP A 9 -3.86 18.62 0.52
CA ASP A 9 -2.49 18.53 1.01
C ASP A 9 -2.46 18.43 2.55
N LEU A 10 -3.29 19.20 3.25
CA LEU A 10 -3.44 19.12 4.71
C LEU A 10 -4.03 17.77 5.16
N LEU A 11 -5.02 17.23 4.45
CA LEU A 11 -5.58 15.91 4.74
C LEU A 11 -4.53 14.80 4.53
N ALA A 12 -3.71 14.90 3.48
CA ALA A 12 -2.62 13.96 3.23
C ALA A 12 -1.56 13.99 4.33
N LEU A 13 -1.18 15.18 4.83
CA LEU A 13 -0.26 15.34 5.96
C LEU A 13 -0.82 14.69 7.24
N LEU A 14 -2.10 14.91 7.54
CA LEU A 14 -2.77 14.28 8.70
C LEU A 14 -2.90 12.77 8.57
N GLY A 15 -3.10 12.25 7.37
CA GLY A 15 -3.19 10.81 7.10
C GLY A 15 -1.86 10.08 7.27
N GLN A 16 -0.73 10.76 7.09
CA GLN A 16 0.62 10.19 7.25
C GLN A 16 1.10 10.18 8.71
N SER A 17 0.51 11.02 9.57
CA SER A 17 0.87 11.11 10.97
C SER A 17 0.06 10.12 11.82
N ARG A 18 0.74 9.39 12.70
CA ARG A 18 0.08 8.57 13.74
C ARG A 18 -0.38 9.39 14.93
N GLU A 19 0.18 10.57 15.11
CA GLU A 19 -0.11 11.49 16.21
C GLU A 19 -0.83 12.73 15.70
N ALA A 20 -1.52 13.41 16.60
CA ALA A 20 -2.15 14.69 16.27
C ALA A 20 -1.08 15.75 15.98
N ALA A 21 -1.27 16.49 14.89
CA ALA A 21 -0.38 17.56 14.51
C ALA A 21 -0.92 18.92 14.96
N THR A 22 -0.06 19.78 15.49
CA THR A 22 -0.41 21.15 15.87
C THR A 22 -0.63 22.02 14.62
N LEU A 23 -1.36 23.13 14.80
CA LEU A 23 -1.58 24.13 13.73
C LEU A 23 -0.24 24.64 13.15
N SER A 24 0.77 24.85 14.00
CA SER A 24 2.08 25.35 13.59
C SER A 24 2.88 24.32 12.80
N GLU A 25 2.82 23.05 13.17
CA GLU A 25 3.46 21.95 12.45
C GLU A 25 2.83 21.79 11.06
N LEU A 26 1.51 21.79 10.97
CA LEU A 26 0.80 21.71 9.69
C LEU A 26 1.10 22.90 8.79
N ALA A 27 1.18 24.11 9.35
CA ALA A 27 1.51 25.33 8.60
C ALA A 27 2.94 25.25 8.02
N ARG A 28 3.88 24.76 8.82
CA ARG A 28 5.27 24.55 8.39
C ARG A 28 5.37 23.47 7.31
N ALA A 29 4.73 22.31 7.52
CA ALA A 29 4.76 21.19 6.59
C ALA A 29 4.11 21.52 5.24
N ALA A 30 2.99 22.28 5.28
CA ALA A 30 2.29 22.73 4.07
C ALA A 30 2.92 23.97 3.41
N ALA A 31 3.96 24.58 4.02
CA ALA A 31 4.55 25.85 3.60
C ALA A 31 3.50 26.97 3.39
N LEU A 32 2.52 27.08 4.32
CA LEU A 32 1.42 28.03 4.27
C LEU A 32 1.38 28.92 5.52
N PRO A 33 0.85 30.18 5.39
CA PRO A 33 0.59 31.01 6.57
C PRO A 33 -0.36 30.33 7.55
N VAL A 34 -0.07 30.48 8.85
CA VAL A 34 -0.87 29.89 9.96
C VAL A 34 -2.35 30.23 9.85
N SER A 35 -2.67 31.50 9.53
CA SER A 35 -4.07 31.98 9.34
C SER A 35 -4.78 31.26 8.20
N THR A 36 -4.08 30.94 7.12
CA THR A 36 -4.64 30.19 5.99
C THR A 36 -4.95 28.75 6.38
N VAL A 37 -4.00 28.08 7.07
CA VAL A 37 -4.18 26.71 7.56
C VAL A 37 -5.31 26.64 8.59
N ALA A 38 -5.38 27.59 9.53
CA ALA A 38 -6.46 27.64 10.51
C ALA A 38 -7.86 27.72 9.86
N ARG A 39 -8.01 28.53 8.81
CA ARG A 39 -9.28 28.64 8.07
C ARG A 39 -9.62 27.36 7.31
N LEU A 40 -8.65 26.74 6.65
CA LEU A 40 -8.87 25.48 5.95
C LEU A 40 -9.23 24.35 6.93
N LEU A 41 -8.52 24.24 8.05
CA LEU A 41 -8.80 23.24 9.08
C LEU A 41 -10.19 23.44 9.70
N ALA A 42 -10.62 24.67 9.92
CA ALA A 42 -11.98 24.93 10.42
C ALA A 42 -13.06 24.42 9.44
N THR A 43 -12.88 24.62 8.14
CA THR A 43 -13.80 24.10 7.11
C THR A 43 -13.78 22.57 7.07
N LEU A 44 -12.60 21.96 7.14
CA LEU A 44 -12.44 20.49 7.15
C LEU A 44 -13.01 19.86 8.43
N GLU A 45 -12.90 20.56 9.57
CA GLU A 45 -13.48 20.15 10.87
C GLU A 45 -15.00 20.18 10.82
N GLN A 46 -15.60 21.26 10.32
CA GLN A 46 -17.06 21.38 10.10
C GLN A 46 -17.60 20.27 9.20
N SER A 47 -16.82 19.86 8.21
CA SER A 47 -17.18 18.79 7.27
C SER A 47 -16.87 17.39 7.81
N GLY A 48 -16.29 17.25 9.00
CA GLY A 48 -15.95 15.98 9.65
C GLY A 48 -14.70 15.26 9.08
N PHE A 49 -13.95 15.91 8.17
CA PHE A 49 -12.71 15.35 7.62
C PHE A 49 -11.52 15.47 8.58
N VAL A 50 -11.57 16.43 9.47
CA VAL A 50 -10.56 16.68 10.51
C VAL A 50 -11.27 16.75 11.85
N ARG A 51 -10.61 16.38 12.93
CA ARG A 51 -11.09 16.56 14.30
C ARG A 51 -10.01 17.18 15.19
N ARG A 52 -10.39 17.97 16.14
CA ARG A 52 -9.50 18.40 17.24
C ARG A 52 -9.35 17.29 18.25
N VAL A 53 -8.19 17.20 18.87
CA VAL A 53 -7.93 16.28 19.98
C VAL A 53 -7.82 17.03 21.30
N ALA A 54 -8.18 16.38 22.41
CA ALA A 54 -8.23 17.01 23.72
C ALA A 54 -6.87 17.55 24.21
N ALA A 55 -5.77 16.89 23.81
CA ALA A 55 -4.41 17.34 24.11
C ALA A 55 -3.91 18.51 23.24
N GLY A 56 -4.76 19.03 22.38
CA GLY A 56 -4.41 20.04 21.37
C GLY A 56 -3.94 19.41 20.05
N GLY A 57 -4.18 20.13 18.95
CA GLY A 57 -3.83 19.68 17.62
C GLY A 57 -5.00 19.07 16.85
N TYR A 58 -4.69 18.57 15.65
CA TYR A 58 -5.64 18.07 14.67
C TYR A 58 -5.27 16.64 14.26
N ALA A 59 -6.28 15.83 14.00
CA ALA A 59 -6.14 14.46 13.50
C ALA A 59 -7.19 14.19 12.42
N ALA A 60 -7.03 13.08 11.69
CA ALA A 60 -8.01 12.60 10.73
C ALA A 60 -9.40 12.46 11.38
N GLY A 61 -10.43 12.97 10.72
CA GLY A 61 -11.82 12.90 11.17
C GLY A 61 -12.53 11.64 10.68
N GLY A 62 -13.71 11.35 11.29
CA GLY A 62 -14.47 10.13 10.98
C GLY A 62 -14.92 10.01 9.53
N ARG A 63 -15.08 11.14 8.81
CA ARG A 63 -15.48 11.11 7.40
C ARG A 63 -14.39 10.57 6.48
N LEU A 64 -13.10 10.76 6.82
CA LEU A 64 -11.99 10.11 6.11
C LEU A 64 -12.02 8.60 6.30
N LEU A 65 -12.29 8.12 7.52
CA LEU A 65 -12.42 6.70 7.82
C LEU A 65 -13.59 6.08 7.04
N GLN A 66 -14.74 6.76 7.02
CA GLN A 66 -15.93 6.29 6.28
C GLN A 66 -15.64 6.12 4.79
N ILE A 67 -15.01 7.13 4.15
CA ILE A 67 -14.68 7.10 2.72
C ILE A 67 -13.63 6.02 2.46
N GLY A 68 -12.58 5.94 3.29
CA GLY A 68 -11.52 4.94 3.14
C GLY A 68 -12.05 3.51 3.27
N LEU A 69 -12.89 3.23 4.26
CA LEU A 69 -13.51 1.91 4.44
C LEU A 69 -14.41 1.55 3.27
N ALA A 70 -15.24 2.47 2.80
CA ALA A 70 -16.10 2.22 1.64
C ALA A 70 -15.28 1.91 0.37
N ALA A 71 -14.19 2.63 0.14
CA ALA A 71 -13.28 2.39 -0.98
C ALA A 71 -12.62 1.01 -0.90
N VAL A 72 -12.15 0.60 0.29
CA VAL A 72 -11.51 -0.72 0.51
C VAL A 72 -12.52 -1.86 0.38
N GLN A 73 -13.73 -1.71 0.95
CA GLN A 73 -14.79 -2.72 0.85
C GLN A 73 -15.25 -2.97 -0.58
N GLY A 74 -15.10 -1.98 -1.48
CA GLY A 74 -15.36 -2.15 -2.91
C GLY A 74 -14.34 -3.03 -3.65
N LEU A 75 -13.25 -3.44 -2.99
CA LEU A 75 -12.19 -4.25 -3.58
C LEU A 75 -12.30 -5.72 -3.15
N SER A 76 -12.87 -6.58 -4.00
CA SER A 76 -13.00 -8.01 -3.72
C SER A 76 -11.67 -8.68 -3.32
N ILE A 77 -10.55 -8.22 -3.92
CA ILE A 77 -9.21 -8.73 -3.58
C ILE A 77 -8.82 -8.46 -2.12
N TYR A 78 -9.37 -7.42 -1.48
CA TYR A 78 -9.02 -7.11 -0.09
C TYR A 78 -9.41 -8.26 0.85
N GLU A 79 -10.63 -8.77 0.76
CA GLU A 79 -11.10 -9.89 1.58
C GLU A 79 -10.38 -11.20 1.21
N LEU A 80 -10.29 -11.49 -0.10
CA LEU A 80 -9.64 -12.71 -0.60
C LEU A 80 -8.15 -12.79 -0.21
N SER A 81 -7.45 -11.64 -0.12
CA SER A 81 -6.00 -11.61 0.13
C SER A 81 -5.58 -12.19 1.46
N GLU A 82 -6.44 -12.21 2.49
CA GLU A 82 -6.04 -12.61 3.85
C GLU A 82 -5.42 -14.00 3.92
N ALA A 83 -6.09 -14.98 3.31
CA ALA A 83 -5.59 -16.36 3.30
C ALA A 83 -4.29 -16.50 2.52
N HIS A 84 -4.16 -15.79 1.39
CA HIS A 84 -2.96 -15.77 0.55
C HIS A 84 -1.77 -15.15 1.28
N LEU A 85 -1.96 -14.00 1.92
CA LEU A 85 -0.90 -13.33 2.68
C LEU A 85 -0.44 -14.17 3.86
N ARG A 86 -1.36 -14.84 4.56
CA ARG A 86 -1.01 -15.74 5.65
C ARG A 86 -0.13 -16.89 5.16
N ARG A 87 -0.52 -17.59 4.07
CA ARG A 87 0.28 -18.68 3.49
C ARG A 87 1.66 -18.21 3.01
N LEU A 88 1.72 -17.02 2.37
CA LEU A 88 2.99 -16.43 1.97
C LEU A 88 3.90 -16.18 3.18
N SER A 89 3.37 -15.59 4.26
CA SER A 89 4.14 -15.32 5.47
C SER A 89 4.58 -16.60 6.17
N GLU A 90 3.70 -17.59 6.31
CA GLU A 90 4.01 -18.89 6.94
C GLU A 90 5.08 -19.65 6.16
N ARG A 91 4.99 -19.70 4.81
CA ARG A 91 5.91 -20.47 3.95
C ARG A 91 7.26 -19.77 3.74
N SER A 92 7.30 -18.45 3.77
CA SER A 92 8.53 -17.67 3.59
C SER A 92 9.22 -17.30 4.90
N GLY A 93 8.47 -17.19 6.00
CA GLY A 93 8.92 -16.58 7.26
C GLY A 93 9.00 -15.07 7.19
N GLU A 94 8.62 -14.43 6.08
CA GLU A 94 8.77 -12.99 5.84
C GLU A 94 7.42 -12.27 5.80
N THR A 95 7.45 -10.95 5.78
CA THR A 95 6.25 -10.14 5.70
C THR A 95 5.63 -10.23 4.31
N ALA A 96 4.34 -10.55 4.25
CA ALA A 96 3.55 -10.58 3.03
C ALA A 96 2.61 -9.40 2.93
N ASN A 97 2.44 -8.83 1.71
CA ASN A 97 1.65 -7.63 1.50
C ASN A 97 0.75 -7.74 0.28
N LEU A 98 -0.42 -7.10 0.35
CA LEU A 98 -1.29 -6.77 -0.76
C LEU A 98 -1.09 -5.30 -1.15
N ALA A 99 -0.80 -5.04 -2.41
CA ALA A 99 -0.74 -3.70 -2.99
C ALA A 99 -1.74 -3.55 -4.13
N VAL A 100 -2.28 -2.34 -4.27
CA VAL A 100 -3.08 -1.91 -5.42
C VAL A 100 -2.52 -0.61 -5.98
N ARG A 101 -2.93 -0.26 -7.20
CA ARG A 101 -2.60 1.05 -7.77
C ARG A 101 -3.40 2.14 -7.05
N ALA A 102 -2.71 3.14 -6.52
CA ALA A 102 -3.33 4.30 -5.88
C ALA A 102 -3.62 5.42 -6.88
N ASP A 103 -2.66 5.68 -7.77
CA ASP A 103 -2.75 6.68 -8.84
C ASP A 103 -1.81 6.33 -10.02
N VAL A 104 -1.60 7.27 -10.93
CA VAL A 104 -0.75 7.08 -12.13
C VAL A 104 0.71 6.74 -11.77
N GLY A 105 1.22 7.22 -10.65
CA GLY A 105 2.62 7.10 -10.23
C GLY A 105 2.86 6.20 -9.02
N HIS A 106 1.80 5.81 -8.29
CA HIS A 106 1.95 5.16 -6.99
C HIS A 106 1.09 3.93 -6.81
N ALA A 107 1.62 2.97 -6.05
CA ALA A 107 0.90 1.90 -5.40
C ALA A 107 0.65 2.23 -3.93
N ILE A 108 -0.26 1.51 -3.29
CA ILE A 108 -0.51 1.57 -1.85
C ILE A 108 -0.64 0.17 -1.28
N TYR A 109 -0.01 -0.09 -0.12
CA TYR A 109 -0.26 -1.32 0.62
C TYR A 109 -1.57 -1.22 1.39
N LEU A 110 -2.49 -2.14 1.13
CA LEU A 110 -3.80 -2.20 1.78
C LEU A 110 -3.87 -3.22 2.92
N ARG A 111 -3.13 -4.32 2.82
CA ARG A 111 -3.11 -5.39 3.83
C ARG A 111 -1.70 -5.94 3.96
N GLN A 112 -1.38 -6.40 5.17
CA GLN A 112 -0.08 -6.96 5.51
C GLN A 112 -0.24 -8.09 6.52
N THR A 113 0.49 -9.19 6.32
CA THR A 113 0.76 -10.22 7.34
C THR A 113 2.22 -10.11 7.72
N VAL A 114 2.46 -9.71 8.96
CA VAL A 114 3.81 -9.43 9.47
C VAL A 114 4.58 -10.73 9.68
N SER A 115 5.86 -10.73 9.34
CA SER A 115 6.81 -11.81 9.63
C SER A 115 6.76 -12.23 11.10
N PRO A 116 6.83 -13.54 11.40
CA PRO A 116 6.94 -14.02 12.78
C PRO A 116 8.29 -13.73 13.44
N HIS A 117 9.28 -13.29 12.66
CA HIS A 117 10.60 -12.94 13.20
C HIS A 117 10.57 -11.63 13.96
N SER A 118 11.34 -11.54 15.05
CA SER A 118 11.47 -10.31 15.86
C SER A 118 12.07 -9.14 15.06
N ILE A 119 12.94 -9.44 14.08
CA ILE A 119 13.53 -8.44 13.18
C ILE A 119 12.79 -8.52 11.84
N HIS A 120 11.97 -7.52 11.58
CA HIS A 120 11.25 -7.32 10.33
C HIS A 120 11.21 -5.83 10.00
N HIS A 121 10.93 -5.47 8.73
CA HIS A 121 10.80 -4.06 8.37
C HIS A 121 9.53 -3.44 8.97
N ALA A 122 9.54 -2.13 9.18
CA ALA A 122 8.37 -1.39 9.68
C ALA A 122 7.16 -1.55 8.74
N SER A 123 5.96 -1.48 9.29
CA SER A 123 4.73 -1.54 8.47
C SER A 123 4.63 -0.33 7.54
N TRP A 124 4.34 -0.62 6.27
CA TRP A 124 4.10 0.37 5.23
C TRP A 124 2.63 0.45 4.80
N LEU A 125 1.71 -0.09 5.60
CA LEU A 125 0.27 0.02 5.34
C LEU A 125 -0.14 1.49 5.14
N GLY A 126 -0.89 1.76 4.07
CA GLY A 126 -1.33 3.10 3.71
C GLY A 126 -0.25 4.01 3.11
N ARG A 127 1.00 3.55 3.01
CA ARG A 127 2.08 4.35 2.43
C ARG A 127 2.05 4.27 0.90
N LEU A 128 2.24 5.43 0.25
CA LEU A 128 2.39 5.51 -1.20
C LEU A 128 3.79 5.06 -1.62
N LEU A 129 3.87 4.20 -2.62
CA LEU A 129 5.08 3.58 -3.13
C LEU A 129 5.24 3.89 -4.62
N PRO A 130 6.39 4.42 -5.08
CA PRO A 130 6.61 4.69 -6.49
C PRO A 130 6.48 3.42 -7.35
N LEU A 131 5.69 3.50 -8.45
CA LEU A 131 5.47 2.36 -9.36
C LEU A 131 6.73 1.97 -10.14
N ASP A 132 7.58 2.91 -10.47
CA ASP A 132 8.74 2.72 -11.32
C ASP A 132 9.91 1.99 -10.62
N ARG A 133 10.02 2.08 -9.29
CA ARG A 133 11.18 1.60 -8.53
C ARG A 133 10.90 0.43 -7.61
N THR A 134 9.64 0.20 -7.24
CA THR A 134 9.28 -0.85 -6.28
C THR A 134 8.90 -2.15 -6.97
N ALA A 135 9.12 -3.30 -6.31
CA ALA A 135 8.71 -4.60 -6.85
C ALA A 135 7.19 -4.65 -7.10
N VAL A 136 6.39 -4.22 -6.12
CA VAL A 136 4.92 -4.17 -6.28
C VAL A 136 4.48 -3.22 -7.39
N GLY A 137 5.16 -2.07 -7.53
CA GLY A 137 4.86 -1.12 -8.60
C GLY A 137 5.14 -1.69 -9.99
N GLN A 138 6.24 -2.40 -10.15
CA GLN A 138 6.58 -3.04 -11.42
C GLN A 138 5.66 -4.23 -11.70
N ALA A 139 5.30 -5.04 -10.71
CA ALA A 139 4.30 -6.10 -10.86
C ALA A 139 2.94 -5.53 -11.29
N LEU A 140 2.47 -4.43 -10.66
CA LEU A 140 1.24 -3.72 -11.06
C LEU A 140 1.30 -3.12 -12.47
N ALA A 141 2.49 -2.88 -12.99
CA ALA A 141 2.71 -2.42 -14.36
C ALA A 141 2.93 -3.58 -15.36
N GLY A 142 2.80 -4.83 -14.93
CA GLY A 142 3.05 -6.02 -15.76
C GLY A 142 4.52 -6.25 -16.09
N ARG A 143 5.45 -5.60 -15.39
CA ARG A 143 6.89 -5.69 -15.61
C ARG A 143 7.50 -6.78 -14.74
N VAL A 144 7.20 -8.03 -15.06
CA VAL A 144 7.74 -9.22 -14.41
C VAL A 144 8.68 -9.96 -15.36
N ASP A 145 9.53 -10.84 -14.82
CA ASP A 145 10.39 -11.69 -15.63
C ASP A 145 9.62 -12.88 -16.26
N SER A 146 10.33 -13.75 -16.98
CA SER A 146 9.74 -14.95 -17.58
C SER A 146 9.21 -15.97 -16.56
N LYS A 147 9.58 -15.83 -15.28
CA LYS A 147 9.07 -16.66 -14.17
C LYS A 147 7.78 -16.08 -13.56
N GLY A 148 7.32 -14.89 -14.01
CA GLY A 148 6.09 -14.26 -13.57
C GLY A 148 6.21 -13.39 -12.32
N PHE A 149 7.42 -13.12 -11.81
CA PHE A 149 7.64 -12.25 -10.68
C PHE A 149 8.72 -11.19 -10.94
N ILE A 150 8.88 -10.26 -10.02
CA ILE A 150 9.95 -9.26 -10.00
C ILE A 150 10.54 -9.18 -8.60
N ALA A 151 11.87 -9.16 -8.50
CA ALA A 151 12.59 -8.93 -7.25
C ALA A 151 13.33 -7.60 -7.30
N ARG A 152 13.37 -6.88 -6.18
CA ARG A 152 14.12 -5.64 -5.99
C ARG A 152 14.81 -5.65 -4.64
N ARG A 153 16.11 -5.31 -4.64
CA ARG A 153 16.92 -5.11 -3.42
C ARG A 153 17.30 -3.64 -3.30
N ASP A 154 17.25 -3.11 -2.08
CA ASP A 154 17.76 -1.77 -1.73
C ASP A 154 17.19 -0.60 -2.55
N THR A 155 16.01 -0.78 -3.17
CA THR A 155 15.46 0.23 -4.10
C THR A 155 14.63 1.29 -3.41
N LEU A 156 13.88 0.95 -2.39
CA LEU A 156 13.04 1.87 -1.62
C LEU A 156 13.64 2.14 -0.24
N GLU A 157 14.12 1.10 0.40
CA GLU A 157 14.81 1.16 1.69
C GLU A 157 16.04 0.25 1.64
N ARG A 158 17.18 0.79 2.12
CA ARG A 158 18.43 0.06 2.17
C ARG A 158 18.31 -1.14 3.10
N GLY A 159 18.82 -2.29 2.71
CA GLY A 159 18.74 -3.53 3.49
C GLY A 159 17.43 -4.27 3.37
N VAL A 160 16.54 -3.87 2.46
CA VAL A 160 15.24 -4.54 2.22
C VAL A 160 15.20 -5.15 0.82
N THR A 161 14.79 -6.41 0.75
CA THR A 161 14.46 -7.13 -0.49
C THR A 161 12.95 -7.31 -0.57
N ALA A 162 12.37 -7.00 -1.74
CA ALA A 162 10.96 -7.19 -2.06
C ALA A 162 10.81 -8.05 -3.32
N ILE A 163 9.87 -9.00 -3.29
CA ILE A 163 9.57 -9.92 -4.40
C ILE A 163 8.06 -9.84 -4.61
N ALA A 164 7.59 -9.60 -5.85
CA ALA A 164 6.19 -9.37 -6.14
C ALA A 164 5.74 -10.04 -7.44
N ALA A 165 4.45 -10.44 -7.48
CA ALA A 165 3.76 -10.94 -8.66
C ALA A 165 2.40 -10.26 -8.82
N PRO A 166 1.90 -10.06 -10.07
CA PRO A 166 0.62 -9.45 -10.36
C PRO A 166 -0.54 -10.40 -10.06
N VAL A 167 -1.65 -9.83 -9.62
CA VAL A 167 -2.96 -10.50 -9.51
C VAL A 167 -3.87 -9.94 -10.58
N HIS A 168 -4.49 -10.83 -11.36
CA HIS A 168 -5.37 -10.47 -12.47
C HIS A 168 -6.84 -10.52 -12.05
N GLY A 169 -7.62 -9.63 -12.60
CA GLY A 169 -9.08 -9.58 -12.46
C GLY A 169 -9.81 -10.39 -13.54
N PRO A 170 -11.16 -10.38 -13.51
CA PRO A 170 -12.00 -11.13 -14.44
C PRO A 170 -11.77 -10.77 -15.92
N GLY A 171 -11.33 -9.55 -16.20
CA GLY A 171 -11.00 -9.06 -17.55
C GLY A 171 -9.56 -9.34 -17.99
N GLY A 172 -8.75 -10.04 -17.18
CA GLY A 172 -7.33 -10.26 -17.45
C GLY A 172 -6.43 -9.06 -17.11
N ASP A 173 -6.99 -7.94 -16.70
CA ASP A 173 -6.26 -6.76 -16.26
C ASP A 173 -5.61 -6.97 -14.87
N ILE A 174 -4.50 -6.28 -14.62
CA ILE A 174 -3.81 -6.35 -13.32
C ILE A 174 -4.53 -5.44 -12.32
N VAL A 175 -5.17 -6.03 -11.32
CA VAL A 175 -5.95 -5.33 -10.28
C VAL A 175 -5.20 -5.16 -8.97
N ALA A 176 -4.20 -6.02 -8.69
CA ALA A 176 -3.42 -5.99 -7.47
C ALA A 176 -2.03 -6.61 -7.69
N ALA A 177 -1.19 -6.56 -6.66
CA ALA A 177 0.03 -7.34 -6.56
C ALA A 177 0.16 -7.94 -5.16
N LEU A 178 0.60 -9.19 -5.06
CA LEU A 178 1.06 -9.81 -3.82
C LEU A 178 2.58 -9.68 -3.76
N SER A 179 3.12 -9.52 -2.55
CA SER A 179 4.57 -9.45 -2.37
C SER A 179 5.03 -10.03 -1.05
N ILE A 180 6.29 -10.49 -1.04
CA ILE A 180 7.07 -10.82 0.15
C ILE A 180 8.13 -9.74 0.32
N THR A 181 8.32 -9.25 1.55
CA THR A 181 9.37 -8.28 1.90
C THR A 181 10.08 -8.72 3.17
N GLY A 182 11.40 -8.63 3.14
CA GLY A 182 12.23 -8.98 4.29
C GLY A 182 13.62 -8.36 4.22
N PRO A 183 14.43 -8.49 5.29
CA PRO A 183 15.80 -7.99 5.33
C PRO A 183 16.68 -8.69 4.28
N SER A 184 17.45 -7.90 3.51
CA SER A 184 18.28 -8.43 2.41
C SER A 184 19.34 -9.44 2.87
N TYR A 185 19.81 -9.34 4.11
CA TYR A 185 20.79 -10.30 4.66
C TYR A 185 20.20 -11.70 4.91
N ARG A 186 18.87 -11.83 5.01
CA ARG A 186 18.16 -13.09 5.26
C ARG A 186 17.60 -13.71 3.97
N ILE A 187 17.55 -12.96 2.87
CA ILE A 187 17.01 -13.41 1.59
C ILE A 187 18.16 -13.60 0.61
N SER A 188 18.62 -14.85 0.44
CA SER A 188 19.62 -15.21 -0.57
C SER A 188 19.06 -15.17 -1.99
N ASP A 189 19.91 -15.38 -3.00
CA ASP A 189 19.43 -15.48 -4.39
C ASP A 189 18.58 -16.71 -4.62
N ALA A 190 18.91 -17.84 -3.95
CA ALA A 190 18.08 -19.04 -3.96
C ALA A 190 16.71 -18.81 -3.30
N ASP A 191 16.66 -17.99 -2.25
CA ASP A 191 15.39 -17.60 -1.63
C ASP A 191 14.56 -16.69 -2.53
N ILE A 192 15.19 -15.83 -3.34
CA ILE A 192 14.46 -15.01 -4.33
C ILE A 192 13.70 -15.91 -5.31
N ASP A 193 14.32 -16.94 -5.84
CA ASP A 193 13.65 -17.87 -6.76
C ASP A 193 12.54 -18.66 -6.05
N ARG A 194 12.80 -19.15 -4.86
CA ARG A 194 11.83 -19.88 -4.05
C ARG A 194 10.63 -19.00 -3.66
N PHE A 195 10.88 -17.81 -3.14
CA PHE A 195 9.81 -16.88 -2.76
C PHE A 195 9.08 -16.31 -3.98
N GLY A 196 9.79 -16.12 -5.11
CA GLY A 196 9.19 -15.74 -6.38
C GLY A 196 8.16 -16.77 -6.85
N ALA A 197 8.50 -18.06 -6.81
CA ALA A 197 7.56 -19.14 -7.12
C ALA A 197 6.34 -19.14 -6.18
N LEU A 198 6.55 -18.92 -4.87
CA LEU A 198 5.46 -18.82 -3.89
C LEU A 198 4.52 -17.65 -4.19
N VAL A 199 5.06 -16.47 -4.49
CA VAL A 199 4.25 -15.27 -4.78
C VAL A 199 3.46 -15.47 -6.07
N VAL A 200 4.04 -16.07 -7.10
CA VAL A 200 3.35 -16.40 -8.37
C VAL A 200 2.23 -17.40 -8.12
N GLU A 201 2.48 -18.48 -7.37
CA GLU A 201 1.46 -19.48 -7.01
C GLU A 201 0.26 -18.83 -6.32
N GLU A 202 0.50 -18.03 -5.27
CA GLU A 202 -0.58 -17.39 -4.50
C GLU A 202 -1.28 -16.29 -5.31
N ALA A 203 -0.56 -15.56 -6.17
CA ALA A 203 -1.15 -14.57 -7.06
C ALA A 203 -2.05 -15.22 -8.12
N ALA A 204 -1.65 -16.38 -8.67
CA ALA A 204 -2.49 -17.13 -9.60
C ALA A 204 -3.77 -17.67 -8.92
N LEU A 205 -3.66 -18.20 -7.70
CA LEU A 205 -4.82 -18.65 -6.92
C LEU A 205 -5.77 -17.48 -6.59
N ALA A 206 -5.23 -16.32 -6.22
CA ALA A 206 -6.03 -15.11 -5.97
C ALA A 206 -6.71 -14.62 -7.26
N SER A 207 -6.02 -14.66 -8.40
CA SER A 207 -6.58 -14.31 -9.70
C SER A 207 -7.73 -15.22 -10.10
N ALA A 208 -7.57 -16.52 -9.95
CA ALA A 208 -8.61 -17.51 -10.21
C ALA A 208 -9.83 -17.29 -9.30
N ALA A 209 -9.63 -16.97 -8.01
CA ALA A 209 -10.71 -16.66 -7.08
C ALA A 209 -11.46 -15.36 -7.43
N LEU A 210 -10.80 -14.43 -8.12
CA LEU A 210 -11.43 -13.22 -8.68
C LEU A 210 -12.16 -13.50 -10.00
N GLY A 211 -12.00 -14.67 -10.60
CA GLY A 211 -12.59 -15.02 -11.90
C GLY A 211 -11.72 -14.60 -13.09
N ALA A 212 -10.41 -14.45 -12.90
CA ALA A 212 -9.51 -14.23 -14.02
C ALA A 212 -9.52 -15.43 -14.98
N PRO A 213 -9.39 -15.20 -16.33
CA PRO A 213 -9.27 -16.29 -17.28
C PRO A 213 -8.03 -17.13 -16.98
N GLY A 214 -8.14 -18.45 -17.13
CA GLY A 214 -7.02 -19.37 -16.96
C GLY A 214 -5.96 -19.17 -18.05
N PRO A 215 -4.70 -19.60 -17.80
CA PRO A 215 -3.68 -19.59 -18.85
C PRO A 215 -4.12 -20.52 -19.99
N GLY A 216 -4.62 -19.97 -21.10
CA GLY A 216 -5.13 -20.70 -22.27
C GLY A 216 -6.57 -20.42 -22.68
N ASP A 217 -7.28 -19.51 -22.00
CA ASP A 217 -8.66 -19.13 -22.33
C ASP A 217 -8.77 -17.94 -23.31
N ASP A 218 -7.69 -17.61 -24.00
CA ASP A 218 -7.71 -16.67 -25.13
C ASP A 218 -8.49 -17.29 -26.31
N ARG A 219 -9.78 -16.99 -26.37
CA ARG A 219 -10.61 -17.20 -27.57
C ARG A 219 -11.05 -15.88 -28.15
#